data_abcd7841eb589daa254d60e07486e307
#
_entry.id   abcd7841eb589daa254d60e07486e307
#
_cell.length_a   1.000
_cell.length_b   1.000
_cell.length_c   1.000
_cell.angle_alpha   90.00
_cell.angle_beta   90.00
_cell.angle_gamma   90.00
#
_symmetry.space_group_name_H-M   'P 1'
#
loop_
_entity.id
_entity.type
_entity.pdbx_description
1 polymer ?
#
loop_
_entity_poly.entity_id
_entity_poly.type
_entity_poly.pdbx_seq_one_letter_code
_entity_poly.pdbx_strand_id
1 'polypeptide(L)'
;MEHVKRYHSLKTIVNGRELLIEGPISGSELASYRFDDGLKAFRIPEQQHQALIEIADLPEGRIIVAREDDLVLGYVTFLHPDPLERWSLAKLPDLLELGAIEISHLIRAGGVAKKLLEVSFADDAMEDYIIITTEYYWHWDLKGTGLDVWQYRKVMEKVMGSVGMVWMATDDPEICSHPANCLMAKIGKRVPPESVEAFDGMRFQNRFLY
;
A
#
# COMPACT_ATOMS: atom_id res chain seq x y z
N MET A 1 15.57 -0.55 -14.66
CA MET A 1 14.19 -0.16 -15.05
C MET A 1 14.02 1.34 -14.85
N GLU A 2 13.31 2.03 -15.73
CA GLU A 2 12.91 3.43 -15.51
C GLU A 2 11.59 3.46 -14.72
N HIS A 3 11.53 4.24 -13.65
CA HIS A 3 10.35 4.34 -12.80
C HIS A 3 9.50 5.54 -13.22
N VAL A 4 8.60 5.31 -14.18
CA VAL A 4 7.67 6.35 -14.65
C VAL A 4 6.58 6.58 -13.63
N LYS A 5 6.34 7.86 -13.26
CA LYS A 5 5.27 8.28 -12.35
C LYS A 5 4.36 9.28 -13.07
N ARG A 6 3.06 8.96 -13.19
CA ARG A 6 2.06 9.86 -13.79
C ARG A 6 1.07 10.28 -12.71
N TYR A 7 0.90 11.58 -12.59
CA TYR A 7 -0.04 12.16 -11.63
C TYR A 7 -1.49 11.91 -12.05
N HIS A 8 -2.30 11.48 -11.09
CA HIS A 8 -3.75 11.34 -11.20
C HIS A 8 -4.44 11.95 -9.99
N SER A 9 -5.69 12.37 -10.16
CA SER A 9 -6.48 12.92 -9.06
C SER A 9 -7.97 12.62 -9.20
N LEU A 10 -8.65 12.61 -8.06
CA LEU A 10 -10.09 12.41 -7.91
C LEU A 10 -10.64 13.32 -6.82
N LYS A 11 -11.68 14.09 -7.13
CA LYS A 11 -12.42 14.85 -6.11
C LYS A 11 -13.60 14.02 -5.61
N THR A 12 -13.86 14.08 -4.31
CA THR A 12 -14.96 13.35 -3.68
C THR A 12 -15.44 14.06 -2.43
N ILE A 13 -16.66 13.74 -1.99
CA ILE A 13 -17.20 14.25 -0.71
C ILE A 13 -17.36 13.05 0.22
N VAL A 14 -16.81 13.15 1.42
CA VAL A 14 -16.88 12.11 2.47
C VAL A 14 -17.20 12.79 3.80
N ASN A 15 -18.27 12.35 4.45
CA ASN A 15 -18.72 12.90 5.74
C ASN A 15 -18.89 14.43 5.71
N GLY A 16 -19.33 14.99 4.56
CA GLY A 16 -19.49 16.44 4.36
C GLY A 16 -18.20 17.21 4.07
N ARG A 17 -17.04 16.54 3.99
CA ARG A 17 -15.74 17.12 3.63
C ARG A 17 -15.46 16.95 2.15
N GLU A 18 -15.00 17.99 1.50
CA GLU A 18 -14.50 17.93 0.13
C GLU A 18 -13.05 17.45 0.14
N LEU A 19 -12.82 16.27 -0.39
CA LEU A 19 -11.49 15.66 -0.45
C LEU A 19 -10.95 15.69 -1.88
N LEU A 20 -9.67 16.04 -2.00
CA LEU A 20 -8.85 15.75 -3.17
C LEU A 20 -7.99 14.52 -2.86
N ILE A 21 -8.14 13.48 -3.68
CA ILE A 21 -7.29 12.28 -3.64
C ILE A 21 -6.38 12.36 -4.83
N GLU A 22 -5.07 12.39 -4.62
CA GLU A 22 -4.12 12.70 -5.66
C GLU A 22 -2.74 12.08 -5.45
N GLY A 23 -2.02 11.92 -6.53
CA GLY A 23 -0.61 11.48 -6.52
C GLY A 23 -0.16 10.85 -7.84
N PRO A 24 1.09 10.39 -7.87
CA PRO A 24 2.11 10.49 -6.81
C PRO A 24 2.49 11.94 -6.51
N ILE A 25 2.61 12.26 -5.21
CA ILE A 25 3.02 13.59 -4.70
C ILE A 25 4.53 13.59 -4.48
N SER A 26 5.19 14.70 -4.83
CA SER A 26 6.62 14.89 -4.57
C SER A 26 6.91 15.14 -3.10
N GLY A 27 8.14 14.84 -2.65
CA GLY A 27 8.57 15.14 -1.28
C GLY A 27 8.46 16.64 -0.94
N SER A 28 8.75 17.52 -1.90
CA SER A 28 8.62 18.98 -1.71
C SER A 28 7.18 19.44 -1.52
N GLU A 29 6.22 18.83 -2.20
CA GLU A 29 4.79 19.10 -2.00
C GLU A 29 4.32 18.55 -0.66
N LEU A 30 4.68 17.30 -0.32
CA LEU A 30 4.36 16.70 0.97
C LEU A 30 4.88 17.53 2.14
N ALA A 31 6.08 18.11 2.03
CA ALA A 31 6.66 18.96 3.06
C ALA A 31 5.83 20.22 3.35
N SER A 32 4.98 20.65 2.40
CA SER A 32 4.09 21.80 2.57
C SER A 32 2.75 21.47 3.21
N TYR A 33 2.41 20.16 3.32
CA TYR A 33 1.14 19.71 3.86
C TYR A 33 1.23 19.50 5.37
N ARG A 34 0.09 19.62 6.02
CA ARG A 34 -0.11 19.20 7.42
C ARG A 34 -0.70 17.78 7.44
N PHE A 35 -0.41 17.03 8.49
CA PHE A 35 -0.95 15.69 8.69
C PHE A 35 -1.90 15.71 9.89
N ASP A 36 -3.01 14.99 9.74
CA ASP A 36 -3.95 14.79 10.84
C ASP A 36 -3.30 13.95 11.96
N ASP A 37 -3.47 14.38 13.22
CA ASP A 37 -2.94 13.69 14.41
C ASP A 37 -3.49 12.26 14.57
N GLY A 38 -4.56 11.92 13.86
CA GLY A 38 -5.14 10.59 13.79
C GLY A 38 -4.34 9.60 12.93
N LEU A 39 -3.40 10.08 12.09
CA LEU A 39 -2.52 9.25 11.26
C LEU A 39 -1.29 8.82 12.07
N LYS A 40 -1.42 7.79 12.89
CA LYS A 40 -0.42 7.32 13.85
C LYS A 40 -0.34 5.80 14.00
N ALA A 41 -0.86 5.06 13.03
CA ALA A 41 -0.87 3.60 13.09
C ALA A 41 0.53 2.99 13.03
N PHE A 42 1.45 3.62 12.29
CA PHE A 42 2.81 3.10 12.07
C PHE A 42 3.86 3.87 12.87
N ARG A 43 3.74 5.20 12.94
CA ARG A 43 4.67 6.11 13.66
C ARG A 43 3.90 7.30 14.21
N ILE A 44 4.53 8.09 15.08
CA ILE A 44 3.97 9.40 15.43
C ILE A 44 3.90 10.30 14.20
N PRO A 45 2.91 11.23 14.09
CA PRO A 45 2.64 11.97 12.85
C PRO A 45 3.84 12.66 12.22
N GLU A 46 4.69 13.29 13.01
CA GLU A 46 5.87 14.01 12.49
C GLU A 46 6.90 13.05 11.87
N GLN A 47 7.13 11.91 12.49
CA GLN A 47 8.03 10.87 11.96
C GLN A 47 7.44 10.21 10.73
N GLN A 48 6.14 9.99 10.71
CA GLN A 48 5.45 9.44 9.54
C GLN A 48 5.51 10.41 8.38
N HIS A 49 5.27 11.70 8.60
CA HIS A 49 5.38 12.74 7.58
C HIS A 49 6.78 12.76 6.95
N GLN A 50 7.82 12.76 7.79
CA GLN A 50 9.21 12.73 7.31
C GLN A 50 9.50 11.47 6.48
N ALA A 51 9.05 10.29 6.94
CA ALA A 51 9.22 9.04 6.21
C ALA A 51 8.51 9.07 4.84
N LEU A 52 7.32 9.66 4.75
CA LEU A 52 6.60 9.80 3.48
C LEU A 52 7.32 10.72 2.50
N ILE A 53 7.94 11.80 2.98
CA ILE A 53 8.77 12.69 2.16
C ILE A 53 9.95 11.90 1.58
N GLU A 54 10.65 11.14 2.41
CA GLU A 54 11.79 10.31 1.99
C GLU A 54 11.37 9.25 0.94
N ILE A 55 10.23 8.59 1.14
CA ILE A 55 9.69 7.61 0.18
C ILE A 55 9.32 8.30 -1.15
N ALA A 56 8.69 9.48 -1.10
CA ALA A 56 8.28 10.21 -2.31
C ALA A 56 9.47 10.57 -3.21
N ASP A 57 10.64 10.82 -2.60
CA ASP A 57 11.88 11.19 -3.30
C ASP A 57 12.65 9.96 -3.84
N LEU A 58 12.26 8.72 -3.48
CA LEU A 58 12.81 7.52 -4.10
C LEU A 58 12.38 7.43 -5.58
N PRO A 59 13.25 6.95 -6.48
CA PRO A 59 12.89 6.78 -7.90
C PRO A 59 11.60 5.98 -8.11
N GLU A 60 11.44 4.88 -7.39
CA GLU A 60 10.28 3.99 -7.43
C GLU A 60 9.15 4.41 -6.49
N GLY A 61 9.46 5.19 -5.46
CA GLY A 61 8.54 5.56 -4.38
C GLY A 61 7.31 6.33 -4.87
N ARG A 62 6.13 5.96 -4.43
CA ARG A 62 4.87 6.64 -4.76
C ARG A 62 4.08 6.90 -3.49
N ILE A 63 3.67 8.13 -3.30
CA ILE A 63 2.77 8.54 -2.23
C ILE A 63 1.51 9.13 -2.86
N ILE A 64 0.38 8.53 -2.56
CA ILE A 64 -0.94 9.06 -2.91
C ILE A 64 -1.62 9.50 -1.63
N VAL A 65 -2.19 10.70 -1.61
CA VAL A 65 -2.83 11.29 -0.43
C VAL A 65 -4.31 11.56 -0.66
N ALA A 66 -5.07 11.53 0.42
CA ALA A 66 -6.42 12.09 0.51
C ALA A 66 -6.34 13.31 1.43
N ARG A 67 -6.63 14.50 0.93
CA ARG A 67 -6.52 15.74 1.70
C ARG A 67 -7.74 16.65 1.54
N GLU A 68 -7.94 17.48 2.55
CA GLU A 68 -8.83 18.65 2.55
C GLU A 68 -7.93 19.88 2.67
N ASP A 69 -7.93 20.75 1.67
CA ASP A 69 -6.97 21.85 1.52
C ASP A 69 -5.51 21.35 1.66
N ASP A 70 -4.79 21.80 2.70
CA ASP A 70 -3.42 21.39 3.03
C ASP A 70 -3.34 20.24 4.06
N LEU A 71 -4.48 19.78 4.60
CA LEU A 71 -4.52 18.76 5.64
C LEU A 71 -4.67 17.34 5.03
N VAL A 72 -3.63 16.53 5.16
CA VAL A 72 -3.67 15.12 4.77
C VAL A 72 -4.45 14.32 5.81
N LEU A 73 -5.47 13.61 5.34
CA LEU A 73 -6.39 12.78 6.12
C LEU A 73 -6.27 11.29 5.81
N GLY A 74 -5.47 10.92 4.82
CA GLY A 74 -5.16 9.54 4.48
C GLY A 74 -4.09 9.47 3.42
N TYR A 75 -3.41 8.33 3.36
CA TYR A 75 -2.35 8.09 2.37
C TYR A 75 -2.19 6.60 2.07
N VAL A 76 -1.52 6.31 0.96
CA VAL A 76 -0.98 5.00 0.62
C VAL A 76 0.44 5.16 0.07
N THR A 77 1.30 4.19 0.40
CA THR A 77 2.72 4.17 -0.02
C THR A 77 3.01 2.98 -0.90
N PHE A 78 3.85 3.19 -1.90
CA PHE A 78 4.45 2.13 -2.71
C PHE A 78 5.95 2.39 -2.79
N LEU A 79 6.75 1.36 -2.51
CA LEU A 79 8.21 1.39 -2.57
C LEU A 79 8.74 -0.03 -2.72
N HIS A 80 10.05 -0.20 -2.93
CA HIS A 80 10.63 -1.53 -2.85
C HIS A 80 10.49 -2.09 -1.43
N PRO A 81 10.30 -3.43 -1.27
CA PRO A 81 10.29 -4.08 0.04
C PRO A 81 11.58 -3.83 0.81
N ASP A 82 11.50 -3.85 2.15
CA ASP A 82 12.66 -3.70 3.02
C ASP A 82 13.76 -4.70 2.63
N PRO A 83 15.03 -4.28 2.53
CA PRO A 83 16.15 -5.18 2.21
C PRO A 83 16.29 -6.41 3.10
N LEU A 84 15.76 -6.37 4.32
CA LEU A 84 15.78 -7.49 5.27
C LEU A 84 14.64 -8.49 5.05
N GLU A 85 13.65 -8.13 4.25
CA GLU A 85 12.51 -8.99 3.97
C GLU A 85 12.79 -9.99 2.84
N ARG A 86 12.11 -11.13 2.90
CA ARG A 86 12.16 -12.18 1.86
C ARG A 86 11.87 -11.63 0.46
N TRP A 87 10.98 -10.65 0.36
CA TRP A 87 10.52 -10.08 -0.91
C TRP A 87 11.59 -9.26 -1.65
N SER A 88 12.68 -8.92 -0.95
CA SER A 88 13.87 -8.25 -1.53
C SER A 88 14.94 -9.19 -2.04
N LEU A 89 14.86 -10.50 -1.78
CA LEU A 89 15.92 -11.46 -2.08
C LEU A 89 16.28 -11.55 -3.57
N ALA A 90 15.27 -11.49 -4.45
CA ALA A 90 15.49 -11.53 -5.89
C ALA A 90 15.89 -10.17 -6.49
N LYS A 91 15.89 -9.08 -5.69
CA LYS A 91 16.23 -7.71 -6.11
C LYS A 91 15.51 -7.29 -7.40
N LEU A 92 14.22 -7.61 -7.49
CA LEU A 92 13.40 -7.29 -8.65
C LEU A 92 13.16 -5.78 -8.73
N PRO A 93 13.58 -5.09 -9.80
CA PRO A 93 13.35 -3.67 -9.95
C PRO A 93 11.88 -3.33 -10.26
N ASP A 94 11.11 -4.32 -10.66
CA ASP A 94 9.69 -4.27 -11.00
C ASP A 94 8.78 -4.88 -9.92
N LEU A 95 9.26 -4.99 -8.68
CA LEU A 95 8.46 -5.37 -7.53
C LEU A 95 8.31 -4.19 -6.58
N LEU A 96 7.07 -3.79 -6.31
CA LEU A 96 6.73 -2.78 -5.31
C LEU A 96 5.89 -3.38 -4.20
N GLU A 97 6.10 -2.92 -2.99
CA GLU A 97 5.22 -3.18 -1.86
C GLU A 97 4.29 -1.99 -1.64
N LEU A 98 3.00 -2.27 -1.51
CA LEU A 98 2.07 -1.38 -0.84
C LEU A 98 2.36 -1.52 0.65
N GLY A 99 3.27 -0.66 1.15
CA GLY A 99 3.85 -0.79 2.49
C GLY A 99 2.94 -0.23 3.60
N ALA A 100 2.10 0.75 3.27
CA ALA A 100 1.15 1.32 4.23
C ALA A 100 -0.07 1.90 3.51
N ILE A 101 -1.23 1.75 4.13
CA ILE A 101 -2.45 2.48 3.84
C ILE A 101 -3.09 2.91 5.15
N GLU A 102 -3.26 4.21 5.34
CA GLU A 102 -3.81 4.75 6.58
C GLU A 102 -4.86 5.81 6.30
N ILE A 103 -5.95 5.79 7.06
CA ILE A 103 -7.10 6.68 6.92
C ILE A 103 -7.45 7.25 8.29
N SER A 104 -7.49 8.57 8.39
CA SER A 104 -7.97 9.27 9.58
C SER A 104 -9.39 8.85 9.93
N HIS A 105 -9.67 8.75 11.22
CA HIS A 105 -11.01 8.48 11.74
C HIS A 105 -12.07 9.48 11.26
N LEU A 106 -11.66 10.71 10.91
CA LEU A 106 -12.55 11.77 10.42
C LEU A 106 -13.22 11.44 9.08
N ILE A 107 -12.60 10.59 8.27
CA ILE A 107 -13.07 10.22 6.93
C ILE A 107 -13.24 8.70 6.75
N ARG A 108 -13.22 7.93 7.85
CA ARG A 108 -13.49 6.49 7.83
C ARG A 108 -14.90 6.19 7.31
N ALA A 109 -15.09 4.96 6.85
CA ALA A 109 -16.32 4.43 6.25
C ALA A 109 -16.78 5.11 4.94
N GLY A 110 -16.08 6.14 4.46
CA GLY A 110 -16.38 6.83 3.20
C GLY A 110 -15.79 6.18 1.95
N GLY A 111 -15.23 4.97 2.05
CA GLY A 111 -14.60 4.28 0.92
C GLY A 111 -13.29 4.90 0.44
N VAL A 112 -12.65 5.75 1.26
CA VAL A 112 -11.43 6.51 0.90
C VAL A 112 -10.26 5.58 0.56
N ALA A 113 -10.09 4.46 1.28
CA ALA A 113 -9.04 3.48 0.98
C ALA A 113 -9.12 2.97 -0.46
N LYS A 114 -10.34 2.65 -0.95
CA LYS A 114 -10.53 2.23 -2.34
C LYS A 114 -10.23 3.34 -3.34
N LYS A 115 -10.59 4.58 -3.01
CA LYS A 115 -10.32 5.74 -3.87
C LYS A 115 -8.82 6.08 -3.94
N LEU A 116 -8.08 5.92 -2.83
CA LEU A 116 -6.62 6.01 -2.83
C LEU A 116 -6.01 4.98 -3.78
N LEU A 117 -6.46 3.72 -3.70
CA LEU A 117 -6.01 2.67 -4.61
C LEU A 117 -6.45 2.94 -6.07
N GLU A 118 -7.67 3.40 -6.29
CA GLU A 118 -8.17 3.77 -7.63
C GLU A 118 -7.26 4.82 -8.28
N VAL A 119 -6.88 5.88 -7.56
CA VAL A 119 -5.96 6.90 -8.05
C VAL A 119 -4.56 6.32 -8.26
N SER A 120 -4.07 5.46 -7.34
CA SER A 120 -2.77 4.79 -7.48
C SER A 120 -2.66 3.97 -8.75
N PHE A 121 -3.69 3.18 -9.06
CA PHE A 121 -3.73 2.26 -10.20
C PHE A 121 -4.32 2.89 -11.48
N ALA A 122 -4.69 4.17 -11.46
CA ALA A 122 -5.00 4.93 -12.67
C ALA A 122 -3.74 5.22 -13.50
N ASP A 123 -2.56 5.24 -12.87
CA ASP A 123 -1.29 5.29 -13.59
C ASP A 123 -1.03 3.95 -14.28
N ASP A 124 -1.10 3.95 -15.63
CA ASP A 124 -0.84 2.76 -16.43
C ASP A 124 0.57 2.18 -16.20
N ALA A 125 1.54 2.99 -15.74
CA ALA A 125 2.86 2.51 -15.36
C ALA A 125 2.82 1.46 -14.23
N MET A 126 1.75 1.39 -13.44
CA MET A 126 1.57 0.33 -12.43
C MET A 126 1.42 -1.07 -13.05
N GLU A 127 1.10 -1.17 -14.34
CA GLU A 127 1.07 -2.45 -15.07
C GLU A 127 2.47 -3.00 -15.41
N ASP A 128 3.55 -2.25 -15.12
CA ASP A 128 4.94 -2.71 -15.26
C ASP A 128 5.47 -3.39 -13.98
N TYR A 129 4.66 -3.47 -12.91
CA TYR A 129 5.11 -3.95 -11.61
C TYR A 129 4.32 -5.18 -11.11
N ILE A 130 5.03 -6.00 -10.35
CA ILE A 130 4.41 -6.88 -9.35
C ILE A 130 4.19 -6.01 -8.11
N ILE A 131 2.94 -5.90 -7.66
CA ILE A 131 2.61 -5.11 -6.48
C ILE A 131 2.13 -6.08 -5.41
N ILE A 132 2.84 -6.11 -4.29
CA ILE A 132 2.49 -6.95 -3.14
C ILE A 132 2.01 -6.11 -1.96
N THR A 133 1.29 -6.72 -1.05
CA THR A 133 1.09 -6.26 0.33
C THR A 133 1.09 -7.43 1.26
N THR A 134 1.78 -7.27 2.39
CA THR A 134 1.83 -8.24 3.49
C THR A 134 0.94 -7.72 4.61
N GLU A 135 -0.15 -8.41 4.85
CA GLU A 135 -1.15 -8.01 5.83
C GLU A 135 -0.99 -8.83 7.11
N TYR A 136 -0.74 -8.13 8.21
CA TYR A 136 -0.57 -8.71 9.54
C TYR A 136 -1.66 -8.21 10.49
N TYR A 137 -2.40 -9.11 11.13
CA TYR A 137 -3.55 -8.79 11.97
C TYR A 137 -3.20 -7.86 13.15
N TRP A 138 -1.95 -7.87 13.63
CA TRP A 138 -1.50 -7.02 14.75
C TRP A 138 -1.32 -5.55 14.37
N HIS A 139 -1.29 -5.21 13.08
CA HIS A 139 -1.29 -3.83 12.59
C HIS A 139 -2.71 -3.26 12.41
N TRP A 140 -3.73 -4.12 12.55
CA TRP A 140 -5.11 -3.72 12.28
C TRP A 140 -5.76 -3.01 13.47
N ASP A 141 -6.49 -1.93 13.20
CA ASP A 141 -7.24 -1.18 14.21
C ASP A 141 -8.56 -1.89 14.57
N LEU A 142 -8.46 -3.08 15.17
CA LEU A 142 -9.61 -3.86 15.59
C LEU A 142 -10.44 -3.13 16.65
N LYS A 143 -9.77 -2.40 17.56
CA LYS A 143 -10.45 -1.63 18.64
C LYS A 143 -11.21 -0.44 18.08
N GLY A 144 -10.60 0.33 17.18
CA GLY A 144 -11.21 1.52 16.60
C GLY A 144 -12.36 1.22 15.65
N THR A 145 -12.33 0.04 15.01
CA THR A 145 -13.38 -0.41 14.09
C THR A 145 -14.46 -1.24 14.75
N GLY A 146 -14.20 -1.87 15.90
CA GLY A 146 -15.08 -2.84 16.55
C GLY A 146 -15.24 -4.16 15.79
N LEU A 147 -14.40 -4.39 14.78
CA LEU A 147 -14.41 -5.62 13.97
C LEU A 147 -13.56 -6.70 14.66
N ASP A 148 -13.96 -7.96 14.50
CA ASP A 148 -13.06 -9.06 14.79
C ASP A 148 -12.02 -9.22 13.67
N VAL A 149 -11.01 -10.05 13.92
CA VAL A 149 -9.87 -10.25 13.01
C VAL A 149 -10.30 -10.77 11.63
N TRP A 150 -11.34 -11.60 11.56
CA TRP A 150 -11.82 -12.17 10.30
C TRP A 150 -12.68 -11.20 9.51
N GLN A 151 -13.44 -10.39 10.21
CA GLN A 151 -14.20 -9.29 9.58
C GLN A 151 -13.27 -8.25 9.01
N TYR A 152 -12.21 -7.88 9.76
CA TYR A 152 -11.21 -6.92 9.29
C TYR A 152 -10.46 -7.45 8.06
N ARG A 153 -10.03 -8.73 8.08
CA ARG A 153 -9.42 -9.37 6.92
C ARG A 153 -10.30 -9.25 5.67
N LYS A 154 -11.59 -9.55 5.77
CA LYS A 154 -12.52 -9.41 4.64
C LYS A 154 -12.61 -7.97 4.13
N VAL A 155 -12.50 -6.96 5.02
CA VAL A 155 -12.44 -5.56 4.62
C VAL A 155 -11.17 -5.30 3.80
N MET A 156 -10.01 -5.75 4.27
CA MET A 156 -8.73 -5.59 3.56
C MET A 156 -8.75 -6.31 2.20
N GLU A 157 -9.17 -7.57 2.16
CA GLU A 157 -9.34 -8.32 0.89
C GLU A 157 -10.25 -7.58 -0.10
N LYS A 158 -11.35 -6.96 0.39
CA LYS A 158 -12.26 -6.18 -0.46
C LYS A 158 -11.66 -4.86 -0.92
N VAL A 159 -10.82 -4.22 -0.11
CA VAL A 159 -10.11 -2.99 -0.46
C VAL A 159 -9.05 -3.29 -1.52
N MET A 160 -8.16 -4.23 -1.26
CA MET A 160 -7.08 -4.63 -2.17
C MET A 160 -7.64 -5.26 -3.47
N GLY A 161 -8.66 -6.10 -3.36
CA GLY A 161 -9.35 -6.71 -4.49
C GLY A 161 -10.03 -5.71 -5.42
N SER A 162 -10.33 -4.48 -4.96
CA SER A 162 -10.94 -3.44 -5.80
C SER A 162 -10.05 -2.98 -6.95
N VAL A 163 -8.73 -3.21 -6.86
CA VAL A 163 -7.73 -2.90 -7.89
C VAL A 163 -7.10 -4.15 -8.50
N GLY A 164 -7.70 -5.31 -8.26
CA GLY A 164 -7.27 -6.58 -8.85
C GLY A 164 -6.15 -7.30 -8.11
N MET A 165 -5.84 -6.89 -6.87
CA MET A 165 -4.96 -7.71 -6.03
C MET A 165 -5.70 -8.96 -5.58
N VAL A 166 -5.02 -10.09 -5.58
CA VAL A 166 -5.54 -11.40 -5.17
C VAL A 166 -4.71 -12.01 -4.07
N TRP A 167 -5.34 -12.82 -3.22
CA TRP A 167 -4.63 -13.61 -2.22
C TRP A 167 -3.68 -14.59 -2.90
N MET A 168 -2.46 -14.68 -2.37
CA MET A 168 -1.46 -15.63 -2.85
C MET A 168 -0.90 -16.47 -1.71
N ALA A 169 -0.84 -17.78 -1.93
CA ALA A 169 -0.21 -18.71 -0.99
C ALA A 169 1.30 -18.44 -0.90
N THR A 170 1.86 -18.62 0.30
CA THR A 170 3.29 -18.50 0.57
C THR A 170 3.67 -19.41 1.73
N ASP A 171 4.93 -19.79 1.83
CA ASP A 171 5.53 -20.44 3.00
C ASP A 171 6.31 -19.47 3.88
N ASP A 172 6.05 -18.16 3.74
CA ASP A 172 6.67 -17.15 4.58
C ASP A 172 6.31 -17.37 6.06
N PRO A 173 7.30 -17.56 6.97
CA PRO A 173 7.03 -17.90 8.37
C PRO A 173 6.20 -16.85 9.11
N GLU A 174 6.40 -15.57 8.79
CA GLU A 174 5.71 -14.47 9.45
C GLU A 174 4.24 -14.42 9.01
N ILE A 175 3.97 -14.56 7.72
CA ILE A 175 2.61 -14.67 7.19
C ILE A 175 1.93 -15.94 7.70
N CYS A 176 2.64 -17.07 7.70
CA CYS A 176 2.10 -18.34 8.19
C CYS A 176 1.93 -18.40 9.72
N SER A 177 2.47 -17.44 10.48
CA SER A 177 2.36 -17.41 11.94
C SER A 177 0.92 -17.29 12.45
N HIS A 178 0.03 -16.72 11.63
CA HIS A 178 -1.39 -16.62 11.97
C HIS A 178 -2.27 -16.72 10.71
N PRO A 179 -3.38 -17.48 10.73
CA PRO A 179 -4.19 -17.72 9.54
C PRO A 179 -4.97 -16.50 9.03
N ALA A 180 -5.05 -15.42 9.79
CA ALA A 180 -5.62 -14.16 9.32
C ALA A 180 -4.60 -13.31 8.52
N ASN A 181 -3.30 -13.53 8.72
CA ASN A 181 -2.28 -12.87 7.90
C ASN A 181 -2.39 -13.33 6.44
N CYS A 182 -1.99 -12.49 5.52
CA CYS A 182 -2.00 -12.87 4.11
C CYS A 182 -1.01 -12.07 3.27
N LEU A 183 -0.56 -12.70 2.20
CA LEU A 183 0.06 -12.04 1.06
C LEU A 183 -1.04 -11.77 0.03
N MET A 184 -1.15 -10.55 -0.42
CA MET A 184 -1.93 -10.23 -1.62
C MET A 184 -1.02 -9.62 -2.68
N ALA A 185 -1.28 -9.93 -3.94
CA ALA A 185 -0.48 -9.38 -5.03
C ALA A 185 -1.32 -9.12 -6.27
N LYS A 186 -0.86 -8.17 -7.07
CA LYS A 186 -1.26 -7.94 -8.46
C LYS A 186 -0.03 -8.04 -9.34
N ILE A 187 -0.09 -8.87 -10.37
CA ILE A 187 0.93 -8.94 -11.40
C ILE A 187 0.45 -8.08 -12.56
N GLY A 188 1.19 -7.02 -12.87
CA GLY A 188 0.89 -6.13 -13.97
C GLY A 188 1.06 -6.82 -15.32
N LYS A 189 0.34 -6.33 -16.33
CA LYS A 189 0.25 -6.98 -17.66
C LYS A 189 1.57 -6.97 -18.43
N ARG A 190 2.49 -6.07 -18.08
CA ARG A 190 3.78 -5.91 -18.76
C ARG A 190 4.96 -6.44 -17.95
N VAL A 191 4.70 -7.06 -16.81
CA VAL A 191 5.73 -7.71 -16.00
C VAL A 191 6.37 -8.85 -16.79
N PRO A 192 7.70 -8.91 -16.91
CA PRO A 192 8.40 -9.99 -17.60
C PRO A 192 8.16 -11.35 -16.92
N PRO A 193 8.03 -12.45 -17.70
CA PRO A 193 7.83 -13.80 -17.15
C PRO A 193 8.92 -14.23 -16.14
N GLU A 194 10.16 -13.81 -16.36
CA GLU A 194 11.29 -14.07 -15.47
C GLU A 194 11.11 -13.42 -14.08
N SER A 195 10.52 -12.22 -14.02
CA SER A 195 10.21 -11.57 -12.76
C SER A 195 9.09 -12.30 -12.01
N VAL A 196 8.09 -12.79 -12.74
CA VAL A 196 7.00 -13.59 -12.15
C VAL A 196 7.56 -14.91 -11.58
N GLU A 197 8.43 -15.60 -12.32
CA GLU A 197 9.08 -16.82 -11.86
C GLU A 197 9.95 -16.58 -10.61
N ALA A 198 10.72 -15.49 -10.60
CA ALA A 198 11.54 -15.11 -9.43
C ALA A 198 10.67 -14.78 -8.21
N PHE A 199 9.57 -14.06 -8.41
CA PHE A 199 8.59 -13.79 -7.35
C PHE A 199 7.97 -15.08 -6.79
N ASP A 200 7.56 -16.01 -7.66
CA ASP A 200 7.05 -17.32 -7.24
C ASP A 200 8.10 -18.15 -6.49
N GLY A 201 9.38 -18.02 -6.85
CA GLY A 201 10.50 -18.58 -6.11
C GLY A 201 10.64 -18.02 -4.69
N MET A 202 10.40 -16.71 -4.51
CA MET A 202 10.41 -16.09 -3.19
C MET A 202 9.20 -16.50 -2.33
N ARG A 203 8.04 -16.76 -2.93
CA ARG A 203 6.84 -17.20 -2.20
C ARG A 203 7.03 -18.55 -1.54
N PHE A 204 7.85 -19.45 -2.10
CA PHE A 204 8.02 -20.84 -1.65
C PHE A 204 9.49 -21.23 -1.61
N GLN A 205 10.18 -20.86 -0.54
CA GLN A 205 11.59 -21.17 -0.35
C GLN A 205 11.83 -22.59 0.16
N ASN A 206 10.83 -23.21 0.80
CA ASN A 206 10.96 -24.53 1.44
C ASN A 206 10.40 -25.70 0.58
N ARG A 207 10.29 -25.53 -0.73
CA ARG A 207 9.72 -26.55 -1.65
C ARG A 207 10.40 -27.91 -1.63
N PHE A 208 11.58 -28.05 -1.03
CA PHE A 208 12.39 -29.27 -1.01
C PHE A 208 12.40 -30.01 0.32
N LEU A 209 11.52 -29.66 1.26
CA LEU A 209 11.47 -30.30 2.58
C LEU A 209 10.34 -31.33 2.73
N TYR A 210 9.71 -31.77 1.61
CA TYR A 210 8.69 -32.81 1.61
C TYR A 210 8.96 -33.86 0.55
#